data_e53dfd246b4abad683957733288434d4
#
_entry.id   e53dfd246b4abad683957733288434d4
#
_cell.length_a   1.000
_cell.length_b   1.000
_cell.length_c   1.000
_cell.angle_alpha   90.00
_cell.angle_beta   90.00
_cell.angle_gamma   90.00
#
_symmetry.space_group_name_H-M   'P 1'
#
loop_
_entity.id
_entity.type
_entity.pdbx_description
1 polymer ?
#
loop_
_entity_poly.entity_id
_entity_poly.type
_entity_poly.pdbx_seq_one_letter_code
_entity_poly.pdbx_strand_id
1 'polypeptide(L)'
;VSEESKGEKAAFEIKSLYHGNLRNLNVRVNAGECVVVQDTDNCALRDFLLLLREEKPRSGQILVGGRAVKNVRDRRIAIIQELPVETMIFQSMSYLDNLCFNMDHRFKKVWFSKGIRKSIVSEYGALLGEDVFYKRIGDLTTRQKYDLVYTRILLQNPGVVFCVQPFKKADVSIRSHIWELLERFLKKGIAVVILAVNLADSLALADRLIRIQDGSVQEIYNKEDFVKLPINTPWL
;
A
#
# COMPACT_ATOMS: atom_id res chain seq x y z
N VAL A 1 -15.98 24.63 -15.51
CA VAL A 1 -14.71 24.00 -15.18
C VAL A 1 -14.99 22.52 -15.24
N SER A 2 -14.50 21.87 -16.28
CA SER A 2 -14.73 20.48 -16.66
C SER A 2 -14.25 19.55 -15.57
N GLU A 3 -15.08 18.58 -15.18
CA GLU A 3 -14.67 17.36 -14.47
C GLU A 3 -13.72 16.58 -15.39
N GLU A 4 -12.42 16.81 -15.23
CA GLU A 4 -11.41 15.93 -15.82
C GLU A 4 -11.50 14.56 -15.17
N SER A 5 -11.76 13.55 -15.97
CA SER A 5 -11.92 12.16 -15.58
C SER A 5 -10.73 11.68 -14.75
N LYS A 6 -10.99 11.23 -13.54
CA LYS A 6 -10.08 10.58 -12.60
C LYS A 6 -9.61 9.21 -13.12
N GLY A 7 -9.09 9.05 -14.33
CA GLY A 7 -8.95 7.69 -14.83
C GLY A 7 -7.85 7.36 -15.84
N GLU A 8 -7.12 8.32 -16.37
CA GLU A 8 -6.27 8.00 -17.54
C GLU A 8 -4.77 7.86 -17.26
N LYS A 9 -4.25 8.35 -16.15
CA LYS A 9 -2.80 8.27 -15.90
C LYS A 9 -2.43 7.05 -15.09
N ALA A 10 -1.74 6.09 -15.72
CA ALA A 10 -1.19 4.95 -15.03
C ALA A 10 -0.19 5.39 -13.94
N ALA A 11 -0.49 5.03 -12.69
CA ALA A 11 0.42 5.21 -11.56
C ALA A 11 1.44 4.09 -11.51
N PHE A 12 1.01 2.85 -11.82
CA PHE A 12 1.84 1.66 -11.80
C PHE A 12 1.52 0.75 -12.98
N GLU A 13 2.55 0.21 -13.63
CA GLU A 13 2.39 -0.76 -14.72
C GLU A 13 3.44 -1.86 -14.63
N ILE A 14 3.03 -3.06 -14.95
CA ILE A 14 3.87 -4.21 -15.21
C ILE A 14 3.63 -4.60 -16.67
N LYS A 15 4.70 -4.78 -17.44
CA LYS A 15 4.63 -5.16 -18.86
C LYS A 15 5.46 -6.41 -19.11
N SER A 16 4.81 -7.48 -19.54
CA SER A 16 5.40 -8.75 -19.96
C SER A 16 6.44 -9.28 -18.96
N LEU A 17 6.08 -9.28 -17.68
CA LEU A 17 7.01 -9.62 -16.60
C LEU A 17 7.16 -11.14 -16.47
N TYR A 18 8.42 -11.58 -16.44
CA TYR A 18 8.80 -12.95 -16.11
C TYR A 18 9.79 -12.94 -14.96
N HIS A 19 9.44 -13.60 -13.87
CA HIS A 19 10.31 -13.74 -12.69
C HIS A 19 9.81 -14.87 -11.79
N GLY A 20 10.67 -15.83 -11.44
CA GLY A 20 10.25 -16.99 -10.65
C GLY A 20 9.06 -17.73 -11.29
N ASN A 21 7.95 -17.80 -10.57
CA ASN A 21 6.69 -18.37 -11.06
C ASN A 21 5.84 -17.39 -11.88
N LEU A 22 6.20 -16.10 -11.94
CA LEU A 22 5.48 -15.09 -12.74
C LEU A 22 5.73 -15.31 -14.23
N ARG A 23 4.65 -15.38 -15.01
CA ARG A 23 4.67 -15.66 -16.45
C ARG A 23 3.87 -14.63 -17.20
N ASN A 24 4.55 -13.80 -18.00
CA ASN A 24 3.92 -12.77 -18.83
C ASN A 24 2.91 -11.90 -18.06
N LEU A 25 3.28 -11.56 -16.81
CA LEU A 25 2.39 -10.77 -15.98
C LEU A 25 2.25 -9.36 -16.55
N ASN A 26 1.01 -8.95 -16.78
CA ASN A 26 0.64 -7.62 -17.25
C ASN A 26 -0.40 -7.05 -16.27
N VAL A 27 -0.06 -5.93 -15.62
CA VAL A 27 -0.94 -5.26 -14.68
C VAL A 27 -0.81 -3.75 -14.89
N ARG A 28 -1.92 -3.05 -14.86
CA ARG A 28 -1.97 -1.58 -14.89
C ARG A 28 -2.87 -1.10 -13.76
N VAL A 29 -2.40 -0.12 -13.00
CA VAL A 29 -3.15 0.53 -11.93
C VAL A 29 -3.10 2.04 -12.14
N ASN A 30 -4.24 2.70 -12.11
CA ASN A 30 -4.34 4.13 -12.31
C ASN A 30 -4.15 4.91 -11.00
N ALA A 31 -3.90 6.20 -11.10
CA ALA A 31 -3.77 7.07 -9.94
C ALA A 31 -5.09 7.12 -9.14
N GLY A 32 -5.02 6.89 -7.83
CA GLY A 32 -6.18 6.88 -6.96
C GLY A 32 -7.09 5.64 -7.13
N GLU A 33 -6.64 4.62 -7.85
CA GLU A 33 -7.36 3.35 -8.02
C GLU A 33 -6.94 2.34 -6.93
N CYS A 34 -7.90 1.57 -6.44
CA CYS A 34 -7.68 0.42 -5.56
C CYS A 34 -7.86 -0.88 -6.33
N VAL A 35 -6.80 -1.66 -6.45
CA VAL A 35 -6.83 -2.97 -7.12
C VAL A 35 -6.51 -4.07 -6.11
N VAL A 36 -7.36 -5.08 -6.06
CA VAL A 36 -7.07 -6.31 -5.31
C VAL A 36 -6.45 -7.33 -6.26
N VAL A 37 -5.32 -7.89 -5.86
CA VAL A 37 -4.66 -8.99 -6.56
C VAL A 37 -4.81 -10.24 -5.69
N GLN A 38 -5.53 -11.23 -6.22
CA GLN A 38 -5.69 -12.54 -5.61
C GLN A 38 -4.82 -13.55 -6.35
N ASP A 39 -3.94 -14.21 -5.60
CA ASP A 39 -3.15 -15.34 -6.10
C ASP A 39 -3.77 -16.64 -5.56
N THR A 40 -4.41 -17.41 -6.42
CA THR A 40 -5.14 -18.62 -6.01
C THR A 40 -4.21 -19.72 -5.55
N ASP A 41 -2.99 -19.76 -6.06
CA ASP A 41 -2.03 -20.83 -5.81
C ASP A 41 -0.95 -20.45 -4.79
N ASN A 42 -0.94 -19.21 -4.32
CA ASN A 42 0.07 -18.62 -3.43
C ASN A 42 1.53 -18.68 -3.95
N CYS A 43 1.72 -18.94 -5.23
CA CYS A 43 3.04 -19.11 -5.85
C CYS A 43 3.57 -17.81 -6.43
N ALA A 44 2.71 -17.06 -7.12
CA ALA A 44 3.06 -15.84 -7.82
C ALA A 44 3.26 -14.65 -6.87
N LEU A 45 2.46 -14.56 -5.82
CA LEU A 45 2.48 -13.45 -4.87
C LEU A 45 3.81 -13.37 -4.12
N ARG A 46 4.36 -14.51 -3.72
CA ARG A 46 5.67 -14.60 -3.08
C ARG A 46 6.77 -14.05 -3.99
N ASP A 47 6.81 -14.50 -5.24
CA ASP A 47 7.84 -14.09 -6.19
C ASP A 47 7.68 -12.62 -6.57
N PHE A 48 6.44 -12.14 -6.65
CA PHE A 48 6.16 -10.73 -6.85
C PHE A 48 6.65 -9.86 -5.69
N LEU A 49 6.45 -10.29 -4.44
CA LEU A 49 6.97 -9.58 -3.26
C LEU A 49 8.49 -9.60 -3.19
N LEU A 50 9.13 -10.73 -3.52
CA LEU A 50 10.58 -10.81 -3.62
C LEU A 50 11.11 -9.85 -4.69
N LEU A 51 10.49 -9.87 -5.85
CA LEU A 51 10.80 -8.93 -6.93
C LEU A 51 10.68 -7.47 -6.49
N LEU A 52 9.61 -7.11 -5.77
CA LEU A 52 9.43 -5.74 -5.26
C LEU A 52 10.45 -5.37 -4.17
N ARG A 53 11.10 -6.30 -3.53
CA ARG A 53 12.05 -6.03 -2.45
C ARG A 53 13.50 -6.00 -2.88
N GLU A 54 13.96 -6.93 -3.67
CA GLU A 54 15.40 -7.19 -3.77
C GLU A 54 15.89 -7.54 -5.18
N GLU A 55 15.03 -7.97 -6.10
CA GLU A 55 15.47 -8.59 -7.33
C GLU A 55 15.17 -7.78 -8.58
N LYS A 56 15.90 -8.07 -9.65
CA LYS A 56 15.58 -7.58 -10.97
C LYS A 56 14.71 -8.61 -11.69
N PRO A 57 13.70 -8.20 -12.46
CA PRO A 57 12.94 -9.14 -13.25
C PRO A 57 13.84 -9.87 -14.25
N ARG A 58 13.55 -11.14 -14.52
CA ARG A 58 14.23 -11.90 -15.56
C ARG A 58 14.01 -11.28 -16.94
N SER A 59 12.79 -10.80 -17.19
CA SER A 59 12.44 -10.01 -18.35
C SER A 59 11.18 -9.18 -18.07
N GLY A 60 10.88 -8.24 -18.92
CA GLY A 60 9.76 -7.32 -18.77
C GLY A 60 10.14 -6.02 -18.09
N GLN A 61 9.15 -5.21 -17.79
CA GLN A 61 9.35 -3.87 -17.22
C GLN A 61 8.34 -3.59 -16.11
N ILE A 62 8.81 -2.86 -15.09
CA ILE A 62 7.98 -2.25 -14.07
C ILE A 62 8.11 -0.74 -14.22
N LEU A 63 6.98 -0.03 -14.30
CA LEU A 63 6.94 1.41 -14.44
C LEU A 63 6.11 2.02 -13.31
N VAL A 64 6.55 3.18 -12.81
CA VAL A 64 5.79 4.02 -11.87
C VAL A 64 5.72 5.42 -12.44
N GLY A 65 4.49 5.90 -12.64
CA GLY A 65 4.25 7.18 -13.31
C GLY A 65 4.87 7.26 -14.71
N GLY A 66 4.85 6.15 -15.47
CA GLY A 66 5.42 6.02 -16.82
C GLY A 66 6.95 5.92 -16.87
N ARG A 67 7.65 5.89 -15.74
CA ARG A 67 9.12 5.79 -15.67
C ARG A 67 9.54 4.43 -15.16
N ALA A 68 10.46 3.78 -15.85
CA ALA A 68 10.97 2.48 -15.48
C ALA A 68 11.59 2.49 -14.07
N VAL A 69 11.33 1.44 -13.31
CA VAL A 69 11.93 1.16 -12.02
C VAL A 69 13.24 0.44 -12.27
N LYS A 70 14.36 1.07 -11.91
CA LYS A 70 15.71 0.51 -12.12
C LYS A 70 16.09 -0.53 -11.08
N ASN A 71 15.57 -0.39 -9.88
CA ASN A 71 15.70 -1.33 -8.78
C ASN A 71 14.52 -1.14 -7.82
N VAL A 72 14.28 -2.13 -7.02
CA VAL A 72 13.08 -2.24 -6.18
C VAL A 72 13.06 -1.30 -4.97
N ARG A 73 14.18 -0.67 -4.65
CA ARG A 73 14.23 0.40 -3.64
C ARG A 73 13.76 1.75 -4.18
N ASP A 74 12.96 1.71 -5.25
CA ASP A 74 12.38 2.92 -5.81
C ASP A 74 11.37 3.51 -4.82
N ARG A 75 11.62 4.74 -4.41
CA ARG A 75 10.80 5.45 -3.40
C ARG A 75 9.38 5.74 -3.86
N ARG A 76 9.12 5.59 -5.15
CA ARG A 76 7.78 5.71 -5.71
C ARG A 76 6.92 4.48 -5.41
N ILE A 77 7.52 3.41 -4.88
CA ILE A 77 6.86 2.19 -4.44
C ILE A 77 6.97 2.10 -2.92
N ALA A 78 5.85 1.90 -2.24
CA ALA A 78 5.83 1.58 -0.83
C ALA A 78 5.16 0.22 -0.61
N ILE A 79 5.61 -0.49 0.43
CA ILE A 79 5.04 -1.79 0.81
C ILE A 79 4.65 -1.72 2.28
N ILE A 80 3.37 -1.95 2.57
CA ILE A 80 2.85 -2.17 3.91
C ILE A 80 2.79 -3.67 4.13
N GLN A 81 3.54 -4.17 5.11
CA GLN A 81 3.67 -5.59 5.41
C GLN A 81 2.39 -6.12 6.08
N GLU A 82 2.24 -7.43 6.11
CA GLU A 82 1.08 -8.14 6.66
C GLU A 82 0.79 -7.79 8.13
N LEU A 83 1.82 -7.63 8.94
CA LEU A 83 1.73 -7.24 10.36
C LEU A 83 2.48 -5.93 10.59
N PRO A 84 1.97 -4.80 10.07
CA PRO A 84 2.74 -3.57 10.00
C PRO A 84 3.06 -2.98 11.38
N VAL A 85 2.20 -3.18 12.34
CA VAL A 85 2.42 -2.70 13.72
C VAL A 85 3.51 -3.47 14.46
N GLU A 86 3.79 -4.70 14.04
CA GLU A 86 4.86 -5.54 14.61
C GLU A 86 6.20 -5.34 13.89
N THR A 87 6.15 -5.19 12.56
CA THR A 87 7.33 -5.28 11.70
C THR A 87 7.84 -3.93 11.21
N MET A 88 7.00 -2.88 11.22
CA MET A 88 7.32 -1.59 10.62
C MET A 88 7.47 -0.44 11.64
N ILE A 89 7.41 -0.72 12.93
CA ILE A 89 7.58 0.28 14.00
C ILE A 89 8.93 0.07 14.70
N PHE A 90 9.72 1.13 14.81
CA PHE A 90 11.00 1.12 15.51
C PHE A 90 10.77 1.43 16.99
N GLN A 91 10.84 0.41 17.85
CA GLN A 91 10.51 0.51 19.28
C GLN A 91 11.42 1.47 20.05
N SER A 92 12.66 1.65 19.62
CA SER A 92 13.66 2.53 20.22
C SER A 92 13.51 4.01 19.85
N MET A 93 12.66 4.32 18.88
CA MET A 93 12.44 5.69 18.39
C MET A 93 11.19 6.30 19.02
N SER A 94 11.13 7.63 19.13
CA SER A 94 9.89 8.34 19.48
C SER A 94 8.83 8.17 18.38
N TYR A 95 7.56 8.47 18.70
CA TYR A 95 6.48 8.50 17.70
C TYR A 95 6.85 9.39 16.50
N LEU A 96 7.29 10.61 16.80
CA LEU A 96 7.63 11.59 15.77
C LEU A 96 8.84 11.15 14.91
N ASP A 97 9.85 10.51 15.50
CA ASP A 97 10.99 9.98 14.76
C ASP A 97 10.58 8.80 13.85
N ASN A 98 9.73 7.92 14.35
CA ASN A 98 9.11 6.88 13.53
C ASN A 98 8.31 7.46 12.36
N LEU A 99 7.51 8.48 12.62
CA LEU A 99 6.68 9.13 11.60
C LEU A 99 7.55 9.78 10.52
N CYS A 100 8.65 10.42 10.92
CA CYS A 100 9.57 11.10 10.04
C CYS A 100 10.58 10.15 9.36
N PHE A 101 10.61 8.88 9.74
CA PHE A 101 11.55 7.92 9.18
C PHE A 101 11.41 7.82 7.65
N ASN A 102 12.55 7.86 6.94
CA ASN A 102 12.63 7.91 5.47
C ASN A 102 12.11 9.20 4.79
N MET A 103 11.78 10.24 5.54
CA MET A 103 11.48 11.55 4.95
C MET A 103 12.73 12.35 4.56
N ASP A 104 13.89 12.00 5.11
CA ASP A 104 15.18 12.72 4.95
C ASP A 104 15.57 12.97 3.49
N HIS A 105 15.09 12.14 2.60
CA HIS A 105 15.38 12.23 1.19
C HIS A 105 14.59 13.31 0.43
N ARG A 106 13.52 13.83 1.00
CA ARG A 106 12.80 15.00 0.49
C ARG A 106 13.50 16.30 0.81
N PHE A 107 14.26 16.30 1.91
CA PHE A 107 14.97 17.46 2.40
C PHE A 107 16.46 17.17 2.33
N LYS A 108 17.22 17.95 1.58
CA LYS A 108 18.68 17.82 1.38
C LYS A 108 19.53 17.94 2.68
N LYS A 109 18.92 17.92 3.85
CA LYS A 109 19.57 18.03 5.16
C LYS A 109 19.35 16.78 6.00
N VAL A 110 20.45 16.25 6.52
CA VAL A 110 20.56 15.03 7.35
C VAL A 110 19.79 15.11 8.68
N TRP A 111 19.40 16.32 9.09
CA TRP A 111 18.66 16.54 10.34
C TRP A 111 17.32 17.21 10.05
N PHE A 112 16.23 16.58 10.46
CA PHE A 112 14.93 17.23 10.49
C PHE A 112 15.02 18.50 11.31
N SER A 113 14.87 19.64 10.67
CA SER A 113 14.85 20.91 11.38
C SER A 113 13.68 20.91 12.36
N LYS A 114 13.85 21.58 13.52
CA LYS A 114 12.75 21.78 14.48
C LYS A 114 11.49 22.32 13.80
N GLY A 115 11.63 23.09 12.72
CA GLY A 115 10.53 23.62 11.93
C GLY A 115 9.72 22.56 11.21
N ILE A 116 10.35 21.55 10.60
CA ILE A 116 9.64 20.44 9.93
C ILE A 116 8.85 19.62 10.93
N ARG A 117 9.45 19.28 12.08
CA ARG A 117 8.77 18.57 13.17
C ARG A 117 7.54 19.34 13.66
N LYS A 118 7.68 20.65 13.87
CA LYS A 118 6.58 21.52 14.26
C LYS A 118 5.48 21.57 13.20
N SER A 119 5.84 21.64 11.92
CA SER A 119 4.89 21.60 10.81
C SER A 119 4.10 20.30 10.78
N ILE A 120 4.76 19.15 10.95
CA ILE A 120 4.11 17.84 11.00
C ILE A 120 3.12 17.76 12.18
N VAL A 121 3.54 18.19 13.37
CA VAL A 121 2.65 18.21 14.54
C VAL A 121 1.44 19.12 14.30
N SER A 122 1.66 20.29 13.71
CA SER A 122 0.58 21.23 13.38
C SER A 122 -0.38 20.70 12.31
N GLU A 123 0.14 20.03 11.27
CA GLU A 123 -0.66 19.51 10.16
C GLU A 123 -1.45 18.26 10.55
N TYR A 124 -0.82 17.36 11.33
CA TYR A 124 -1.38 16.06 11.65
C TYR A 124 -1.94 15.95 13.07
N GLY A 125 -1.77 16.98 13.91
CA GLY A 125 -2.23 16.98 15.29
C GLY A 125 -3.74 16.79 15.43
N ALA A 126 -4.53 17.47 14.62
CA ALA A 126 -5.98 17.31 14.61
C ALA A 126 -6.42 15.89 14.17
N LEU A 127 -5.64 15.22 13.32
CA LEU A 127 -5.93 13.90 12.80
C LEU A 127 -5.52 12.77 13.73
N LEU A 128 -4.32 12.89 14.33
CA LEU A 128 -3.67 11.84 15.11
C LEU A 128 -3.87 12.01 16.63
N GLY A 129 -4.28 13.21 17.07
CA GLY A 129 -4.24 13.63 18.47
C GLY A 129 -2.90 14.26 18.81
N GLU A 130 -2.89 15.46 19.35
CA GLU A 130 -1.64 16.20 19.67
C GLU A 130 -0.77 15.47 20.68
N ASP A 131 -1.36 14.78 21.64
CA ASP A 131 -0.68 14.06 22.71
C ASP A 131 0.11 12.83 22.21
N VAL A 132 -0.26 12.26 21.05
CA VAL A 132 0.36 11.05 20.51
C VAL A 132 1.84 11.24 20.20
N PHE A 133 2.23 12.45 19.74
CA PHE A 133 3.61 12.76 19.38
C PHE A 133 4.62 12.65 20.53
N TYR A 134 4.13 12.71 21.76
CA TYR A 134 4.93 12.66 22.97
C TYR A 134 4.87 11.28 23.68
N LYS A 135 4.04 10.36 23.19
CA LYS A 135 3.91 9.00 23.74
C LYS A 135 5.11 8.12 23.37
N ARG A 136 5.42 7.18 24.24
CA ARG A 136 6.31 6.07 23.92
C ARG A 136 5.57 5.08 23.02
N ILE A 137 6.28 4.37 22.18
CA ILE A 137 5.68 3.36 21.28
C ILE A 137 4.91 2.29 22.06
N GLY A 138 5.40 1.89 23.26
CA GLY A 138 4.73 0.92 24.12
C GLY A 138 3.38 1.37 24.65
N ASP A 139 3.17 2.68 24.79
CA ASP A 139 1.95 3.28 25.36
C ASP A 139 0.87 3.57 24.28
N LEU A 140 1.18 3.28 23.03
CA LEU A 140 0.26 3.49 21.90
C LEU A 140 -0.80 2.38 21.85
N THR A 141 -2.04 2.77 21.59
CA THR A 141 -3.10 1.83 21.22
C THR A 141 -2.79 1.19 19.87
N THR A 142 -3.42 0.05 19.57
CA THR A 142 -3.30 -0.61 18.27
C THR A 142 -3.69 0.34 17.13
N ARG A 143 -4.78 1.09 17.27
CA ARG A 143 -5.20 2.10 16.30
C ARG A 143 -4.12 3.16 16.05
N GLN A 144 -3.52 3.72 17.10
CA GLN A 144 -2.43 4.70 16.97
C GLN A 144 -1.17 4.13 16.30
N LYS A 145 -0.89 2.84 16.47
CA LYS A 145 0.20 2.14 15.77
C LYS A 145 -0.08 2.02 14.26
N TYR A 146 -1.32 1.71 13.87
CA TYR A 146 -1.74 1.73 12.46
C TYR A 146 -1.64 3.14 11.89
N ASP A 147 -2.16 4.16 12.59
CA ASP A 147 -2.03 5.57 12.20
C ASP A 147 -0.57 5.95 11.93
N LEU A 148 0.35 5.54 12.81
CA LEU A 148 1.79 5.81 12.67
C LEU A 148 2.35 5.25 11.35
N VAL A 149 2.12 3.97 11.08
CA VAL A 149 2.70 3.31 9.90
C VAL A 149 2.10 3.88 8.62
N TYR A 150 0.78 3.99 8.54
CA TYR A 150 0.11 4.45 7.32
C TYR A 150 0.37 5.94 7.04
N THR A 151 0.35 6.79 8.07
CA THR A 151 0.67 8.22 7.91
C THR A 151 2.13 8.42 7.49
N ARG A 152 3.07 7.64 8.03
CA ARG A 152 4.46 7.67 7.57
C ARG A 152 4.59 7.37 6.08
N ILE A 153 3.91 6.35 5.57
CA ILE A 153 3.88 6.03 4.14
C ILE A 153 3.20 7.15 3.35
N LEU A 154 2.10 7.70 3.85
CA LEU A 154 1.41 8.83 3.22
C LEU A 154 2.31 10.07 3.09
N LEU A 155 3.14 10.34 4.10
CA LEU A 155 4.13 11.42 4.08
C LEU A 155 5.25 11.19 3.05
N GLN A 156 5.61 9.94 2.77
CA GLN A 156 6.57 9.60 1.72
C GLN A 156 6.02 9.91 0.32
N ASN A 157 4.69 9.99 0.17
CA ASN A 157 3.98 10.29 -1.07
C ASN A 157 4.44 9.39 -2.25
N PRO A 158 4.33 8.07 -2.12
CA PRO A 158 4.66 7.15 -3.20
C PRO A 158 3.66 7.27 -4.36
N GLY A 159 4.01 6.72 -5.52
CA GLY A 159 3.07 6.60 -6.64
C GLY A 159 2.11 5.42 -6.45
N VAL A 160 2.59 4.37 -5.77
CA VAL A 160 1.82 3.14 -5.48
C VAL A 160 2.18 2.58 -4.11
N VAL A 161 1.16 2.07 -3.41
CA VAL A 161 1.31 1.36 -2.13
C VAL A 161 0.81 -0.08 -2.30
N PHE A 162 1.67 -1.05 -2.03
CA PHE A 162 1.31 -2.46 -1.92
C PHE A 162 0.98 -2.78 -0.47
N CYS A 163 -0.21 -3.32 -0.21
CA CYS A 163 -0.67 -3.74 1.10
C CYS A 163 -0.78 -5.27 1.13
N VAL A 164 0.07 -5.92 1.93
CA VAL A 164 0.10 -7.39 2.03
C VAL A 164 -0.89 -7.83 3.08
N GLN A 165 -2.00 -8.45 2.66
CA GLN A 165 -3.06 -8.99 3.54
C GLN A 165 -3.43 -8.03 4.69
N PRO A 166 -3.81 -6.77 4.40
CA PRO A 166 -3.90 -5.71 5.41
C PRO A 166 -4.91 -5.98 6.52
N PHE A 167 -5.87 -6.87 6.28
CA PHE A 167 -6.95 -7.21 7.23
C PHE A 167 -6.68 -8.48 8.03
N LYS A 168 -5.54 -9.14 7.80
CA LYS A 168 -5.17 -10.36 8.56
C LYS A 168 -4.96 -10.02 10.02
N LYS A 169 -5.56 -10.81 10.91
CA LYS A 169 -5.54 -10.62 12.37
C LYS A 169 -6.16 -9.30 12.87
N ALA A 170 -6.81 -8.52 12.01
CA ALA A 170 -7.52 -7.32 12.43
C ALA A 170 -8.93 -7.66 12.91
N ASP A 171 -9.33 -7.14 14.08
CA ASP A 171 -10.73 -7.16 14.51
C ASP A 171 -11.58 -6.18 13.69
N VAL A 172 -12.88 -6.21 13.88
CA VAL A 172 -13.84 -5.38 13.10
C VAL A 172 -13.51 -3.88 13.20
N SER A 173 -13.14 -3.40 14.38
CA SER A 173 -12.80 -1.98 14.61
C SER A 173 -11.53 -1.58 13.86
N ILE A 174 -10.51 -2.43 13.91
CA ILE A 174 -9.24 -2.20 13.22
C ILE A 174 -9.42 -2.34 11.70
N ARG A 175 -10.24 -3.26 11.21
CA ARG A 175 -10.57 -3.37 9.76
C ARG A 175 -11.19 -2.07 9.24
N SER A 176 -12.20 -1.56 9.93
CA SER A 176 -12.83 -0.27 9.57
C SER A 176 -11.79 0.86 9.54
N HIS A 177 -10.91 0.89 10.53
CA HIS A 177 -9.85 1.89 10.57
C HIS A 177 -8.83 1.75 9.43
N ILE A 178 -8.45 0.52 9.07
CA ILE A 178 -7.56 0.27 7.92
C ILE A 178 -8.22 0.79 6.63
N TRP A 179 -9.52 0.60 6.43
CA TRP A 179 -10.24 1.17 5.27
C TRP A 179 -10.12 2.69 5.22
N GLU A 180 -10.35 3.38 6.34
CA GLU A 180 -10.19 4.84 6.42
C GLU A 180 -8.76 5.29 6.05
N LEU A 181 -7.76 4.52 6.48
CA LEU A 181 -6.34 4.80 6.17
C LEU A 181 -6.01 4.57 4.69
N LEU A 182 -6.54 3.51 4.07
CA LEU A 182 -6.38 3.24 2.65
C LEU A 182 -7.08 4.31 1.79
N GLU A 183 -8.28 4.74 2.17
CA GLU A 183 -8.97 5.84 1.49
C GLU A 183 -8.15 7.15 1.47
N ARG A 184 -7.34 7.41 2.51
CA ARG A 184 -6.46 8.60 2.52
C ARG A 184 -5.42 8.56 1.40
N PHE A 185 -4.88 7.37 1.07
CA PHE A 185 -4.00 7.21 -0.10
C PHE A 185 -4.75 7.51 -1.39
N LEU A 186 -5.92 6.90 -1.58
CA LEU A 186 -6.73 7.06 -2.78
C LEU A 186 -7.14 8.54 -3.00
N LYS A 187 -7.57 9.23 -1.94
CA LYS A 187 -7.90 10.66 -1.98
C LYS A 187 -6.71 11.56 -2.37
N LYS A 188 -5.48 11.11 -2.11
CA LYS A 188 -4.25 11.80 -2.56
C LYS A 188 -3.80 11.37 -3.97
N GLY A 189 -4.56 10.55 -4.67
CA GLY A 189 -4.23 10.04 -5.99
C GLY A 189 -3.15 8.96 -5.97
N ILE A 190 -2.80 8.40 -4.80
CA ILE A 190 -1.87 7.29 -4.68
C ILE A 190 -2.61 6.00 -5.04
N ALA A 191 -2.04 5.19 -5.93
CA ALA A 191 -2.58 3.88 -6.26
C ALA A 191 -2.41 2.91 -5.09
N VAL A 192 -3.42 2.09 -4.83
CA VAL A 192 -3.38 1.05 -3.78
C VAL A 192 -3.52 -0.32 -4.43
N VAL A 193 -2.59 -1.22 -4.14
CA VAL A 193 -2.64 -2.62 -4.57
C VAL A 193 -2.71 -3.50 -3.33
N ILE A 194 -3.85 -4.15 -3.11
CA ILE A 194 -4.04 -5.09 -2.02
C ILE A 194 -3.68 -6.50 -2.50
N LEU A 195 -2.68 -7.10 -1.90
CA LEU A 195 -2.28 -8.47 -2.14
C LEU A 195 -3.05 -9.35 -1.15
N ALA A 196 -4.07 -10.05 -1.62
CA ALA A 196 -5.02 -10.78 -0.78
C ALA A 196 -5.04 -12.28 -1.08
N VAL A 197 -5.21 -13.06 -0.01
CA VAL A 197 -5.60 -14.48 -0.09
C VAL A 197 -7.11 -14.60 0.12
N ASN A 198 -7.64 -13.87 1.10
CA ASN A 198 -9.09 -13.78 1.37
C ASN A 198 -9.64 -12.46 0.83
N LEU A 199 -10.74 -12.54 0.10
CA LEU A 199 -11.31 -11.41 -0.64
C LEU A 199 -12.29 -10.57 0.17
N ALA A 200 -13.00 -11.15 1.17
CA ALA A 200 -14.18 -10.55 1.78
C ALA A 200 -14.00 -9.07 2.17
N ASP A 201 -12.98 -8.78 2.97
CA ASP A 201 -12.72 -7.40 3.42
C ASP A 201 -12.03 -6.54 2.36
N SER A 202 -11.25 -7.18 1.47
CA SER A 202 -10.44 -6.48 0.48
C SER A 202 -11.27 -5.86 -0.64
N LEU A 203 -12.40 -6.47 -0.99
CA LEU A 203 -13.27 -6.00 -2.08
C LEU A 203 -14.08 -4.75 -1.73
N ALA A 204 -14.24 -4.43 -0.45
CA ALA A 204 -15.05 -3.28 -0.03
C ALA A 204 -14.58 -1.93 -0.63
N LEU A 205 -13.26 -1.75 -0.81
CA LEU A 205 -12.64 -0.55 -1.39
C LEU A 205 -12.17 -0.75 -2.83
N ALA A 206 -12.21 -1.98 -3.34
CA ALA A 206 -11.64 -2.29 -4.63
C ALA A 206 -12.48 -1.70 -5.79
N ASP A 207 -11.77 -1.14 -6.76
CA ASP A 207 -12.32 -0.78 -8.06
C ASP A 207 -12.22 -1.96 -9.03
N ARG A 208 -11.16 -2.78 -8.90
CA ARG A 208 -10.95 -4.00 -9.69
C ARG A 208 -10.34 -5.13 -8.86
N LEU A 209 -10.68 -6.35 -9.27
CA LEU A 209 -10.05 -7.58 -8.81
C LEU A 209 -9.27 -8.22 -9.97
N ILE A 210 -8.02 -8.55 -9.74
CA ILE A 210 -7.17 -9.30 -10.66
C ILE A 210 -6.88 -10.66 -10.03
N ARG A 211 -7.26 -11.75 -10.70
CA ARG A 211 -6.91 -13.10 -10.29
C ARG A 211 -5.69 -13.58 -11.06
N ILE A 212 -4.72 -14.05 -10.29
CA ILE A 212 -3.52 -14.70 -10.81
C ILE A 212 -3.61 -16.20 -10.50
N GLN A 213 -3.35 -17.00 -11.50
CA GLN A 213 -3.21 -18.45 -11.40
C GLN A 213 -2.08 -18.88 -12.32
N ASP A 214 -1.28 -19.87 -11.91
CA ASP A 214 -0.12 -20.34 -12.65
C ASP A 214 0.85 -19.21 -13.07
N GLY A 215 0.93 -18.16 -12.23
CA GLY A 215 1.82 -17.01 -12.42
C GLY A 215 1.38 -16.00 -13.46
N SER A 216 0.20 -16.12 -14.04
CA SER A 216 -0.35 -15.20 -15.04
C SER A 216 -1.74 -14.66 -14.65
N VAL A 217 -2.10 -13.51 -15.22
CA VAL A 217 -3.45 -12.96 -15.05
C VAL A 217 -4.43 -13.84 -15.79
N GLN A 218 -5.41 -14.38 -15.09
CA GLN A 218 -6.47 -15.20 -15.68
C GLN A 218 -7.77 -14.41 -15.84
N GLU A 219 -8.12 -13.64 -14.83
CA GLU A 219 -9.40 -12.94 -14.80
C GLU A 219 -9.22 -11.54 -14.23
N ILE A 220 -9.97 -10.60 -14.78
CA ILE A 220 -10.08 -9.22 -14.29
C ILE A 220 -11.57 -8.91 -14.14
N TYR A 221 -11.97 -8.50 -12.95
CA TYR A 221 -13.33 -8.08 -12.63
C TYR A 221 -13.34 -6.61 -12.26
N ASN A 222 -14.27 -5.86 -12.80
CA ASN A 222 -14.56 -4.51 -12.36
C ASN A 222 -15.54 -4.56 -11.16
N LYS A 223 -15.67 -3.45 -10.46
CA LYS A 223 -16.51 -3.34 -9.25
C LYS A 223 -17.94 -3.82 -9.47
N GLU A 224 -18.52 -3.54 -10.64
CA GLU A 224 -19.89 -3.95 -11.00
C GLU A 224 -20.05 -5.47 -11.08
N ASP A 225 -18.95 -6.20 -11.34
CA ASP A 225 -18.97 -7.65 -11.47
C ASP A 225 -18.80 -8.38 -10.14
N PHE A 226 -18.46 -7.68 -9.05
CA PHE A 226 -18.21 -8.29 -7.74
C PHE A 226 -19.44 -9.02 -7.18
N VAL A 227 -20.64 -8.56 -7.52
CA VAL A 227 -21.91 -9.20 -7.11
C VAL A 227 -22.05 -10.63 -7.68
N LYS A 228 -21.37 -10.90 -8.80
CA LYS A 228 -21.41 -12.20 -9.49
C LYS A 228 -20.33 -13.17 -9.00
N LEU A 229 -19.36 -12.67 -8.20
CA LEU A 229 -18.31 -13.51 -7.69
C LEU A 229 -18.88 -14.51 -6.68
N PRO A 230 -18.53 -15.80 -6.80
CA PRO A 230 -18.79 -16.75 -5.72
C PRO A 230 -17.89 -16.35 -4.55
N ILE A 231 -18.39 -15.45 -3.72
CA ILE A 231 -17.77 -15.16 -2.45
C ILE A 231 -18.04 -16.39 -1.60
N ASN A 232 -17.12 -17.34 -1.63
CA ASN A 232 -17.05 -18.34 -0.57
C ASN A 232 -16.75 -17.56 0.69
N THR A 233 -17.83 -17.16 1.39
CA THR A 233 -17.78 -16.79 2.80
C THR A 233 -17.55 -18.09 3.56
N PRO A 234 -16.33 -18.44 3.95
CA PRO A 234 -16.19 -19.40 5.01
C PRO A 234 -16.59 -18.64 6.27
N TRP A 235 -17.59 -19.22 6.96
CA TRP A 235 -18.07 -18.81 8.29
C TRP A 235 -19.12 -17.67 8.31
N LEU A 236 -20.37 -18.07 8.11
CA LEU A 236 -21.41 -17.73 9.09
C LEU A 236 -21.28 -18.64 10.30
#